data_93f298f474509a6709d1331775eb0707
#
_entry.id   93f298f474509a6709d1331775eb0707
#
_cell.length_a   1.000
_cell.length_b   1.000
_cell.length_c   1.000
_cell.angle_alpha   90.00
_cell.angle_beta   90.00
_cell.angle_gamma   90.00
#
_symmetry.space_group_name_H-M   'P 1'
#
loop_
_entity.id
_entity.type
_entity.pdbx_description
1 polymer ?
#
loop_
_entity_poly.entity_id
_entity_poly.type
_entity_poly.pdbx_seq_one_letter_code
_entity_poly.pdbx_strand_id
1 'polypeptide(L)'
;LDMAFAQEVLDEDHYGLDKVKERIVEFLAVRQLRMQQEQRRLRVAGHSADEAVKSASHKGPILCLIGPPGVGKTSLGRSVARALGRTLVRISLGGVHDEAEIRGHRRTYVSALPGRIIQAMKTAGVRNPVFLLDEIDKLTSDYRGDPSAALLEVLDPEQNATFTDHYLELPYDLSEVFFICTGNNRYQIPRALADRMDIIEIPGYTEEEKIEIAREHLLPKVLGEHGLGKSQVQVPTNVMRYIVNRYTREAGVRSLERQLATVCRKAALRIVQKPNARIRLTEKTVEQYLGVPRYSPDKALEYGQVGVVTGLAWTSNGGALLPVEVVTMPGKGNLMITGQLGDVMQESARAGLSYIRSRAQELHLPESFPDDLDIHIHLPEGAIPKDGPSAGITMALAIISALTRQPVRSDLAMTGEITLRGRVLAIGGLKEKTLAAHRVGIRHLIIPEDNVKDLAEIPPTIRQEMKFTPVASMDQVVRIALMPTKQKRVAQEGPASRVARKTPPPPALFPTDAVAESEHELPLPTTPEPARDTPAM
;
A
#
# COMPACT_ATOMS: atom_id res chain seq x y z
N LEU A 1 -31.79 -16.22 0.24
CA LEU A 1 -30.36 -16.26 0.01
C LEU A 1 -29.83 -17.64 0.42
N ASP A 2 -29.13 -18.34 -0.44
CA ASP A 2 -28.44 -19.58 -0.13
C ASP A 2 -26.99 -19.26 0.27
N MET A 3 -26.62 -19.57 1.52
CA MET A 3 -25.27 -19.27 2.04
C MET A 3 -24.21 -20.15 1.39
N ALA A 4 -24.53 -21.40 1.05
CA ALA A 4 -23.62 -22.29 0.35
C ALA A 4 -23.32 -21.78 -1.06
N PHE A 5 -24.34 -21.32 -1.78
CA PHE A 5 -24.16 -20.67 -3.08
C PHE A 5 -23.37 -19.35 -2.99
N ALA A 6 -23.60 -18.55 -1.94
CA ALA A 6 -22.82 -17.32 -1.75
C ALA A 6 -21.34 -17.61 -1.52
N GLN A 7 -21.02 -18.64 -0.74
CA GLN A 7 -19.64 -19.09 -0.53
C GLN A 7 -19.02 -19.61 -1.84
N GLU A 8 -19.75 -20.44 -2.58
CA GLU A 8 -19.29 -20.99 -3.88
C GLU A 8 -18.96 -19.87 -4.89
N VAL A 9 -19.85 -18.86 -5.00
CA VAL A 9 -19.63 -17.70 -5.87
C VAL A 9 -18.36 -16.94 -5.49
N LEU A 10 -18.14 -16.70 -4.18
CA LEU A 10 -16.95 -16.02 -3.70
C LEU A 10 -15.68 -16.83 -3.94
N ASP A 11 -15.74 -18.16 -3.80
CA ASP A 11 -14.60 -19.05 -4.01
C ASP A 11 -14.26 -19.20 -5.50
N GLU A 12 -15.26 -19.23 -6.37
CA GLU A 12 -15.08 -19.25 -7.82
C GLU A 12 -14.43 -17.95 -8.34
N ASP A 13 -14.87 -16.78 -7.84
CA ASP A 13 -14.45 -15.48 -8.37
C ASP A 13 -13.14 -14.96 -7.77
N HIS A 14 -12.73 -15.46 -6.59
CA HIS A 14 -11.61 -14.91 -5.82
C HIS A 14 -10.71 -15.97 -5.23
N TYR A 15 -9.43 -15.90 -5.57
CA TYR A 15 -8.41 -16.75 -4.97
C TYR A 15 -8.03 -16.21 -3.58
N GLY A 16 -7.88 -17.11 -2.61
CA GLY A 16 -7.54 -16.74 -1.22
C GLY A 16 -8.60 -15.86 -0.56
N LEU A 17 -8.16 -14.89 0.25
CA LEU A 17 -9.02 -13.97 1.00
C LEU A 17 -10.04 -14.67 1.94
N ASP A 18 -9.70 -15.84 2.49
CA ASP A 18 -10.64 -16.70 3.23
C ASP A 18 -11.34 -15.95 4.37
N LYS A 19 -10.59 -15.20 5.19
CA LYS A 19 -11.16 -14.38 6.27
C LYS A 19 -12.11 -13.30 5.76
N VAL A 20 -11.83 -12.71 4.59
CA VAL A 20 -12.67 -11.66 3.98
C VAL A 20 -13.97 -12.29 3.47
N LYS A 21 -13.87 -13.43 2.79
CA LYS A 21 -15.03 -14.20 2.30
C LYS A 21 -15.92 -14.65 3.45
N GLU A 22 -15.33 -15.21 4.51
CA GLU A 22 -16.03 -15.61 5.73
C GLU A 22 -16.79 -14.45 6.33
N ARG A 23 -16.16 -13.29 6.51
CA ARG A 23 -16.80 -12.07 7.04
C ARG A 23 -17.93 -11.57 6.15
N ILE A 24 -17.80 -11.65 4.82
CA ILE A 24 -18.88 -11.30 3.89
C ILE A 24 -20.06 -12.26 4.06
N VAL A 25 -19.82 -13.58 4.14
CA VAL A 25 -20.88 -14.58 4.34
C VAL A 25 -21.56 -14.41 5.69
N GLU A 26 -20.81 -14.17 6.77
CA GLU A 26 -21.36 -13.83 8.10
C GLU A 26 -22.27 -12.60 8.03
N PHE A 27 -21.82 -11.54 7.38
CA PHE A 27 -22.60 -10.31 7.19
C PHE A 27 -23.93 -10.59 6.47
N LEU A 28 -23.88 -11.37 5.39
CA LEU A 28 -25.07 -11.78 4.64
C LEU A 28 -26.01 -12.65 5.46
N ALA A 29 -25.47 -13.58 6.26
CA ALA A 29 -26.25 -14.45 7.15
C ALA A 29 -26.97 -13.67 8.25
N VAL A 30 -26.28 -12.76 8.92
CA VAL A 30 -26.88 -11.87 9.94
C VAL A 30 -28.00 -11.04 9.35
N ARG A 31 -27.77 -10.46 8.15
CA ARG A 31 -28.80 -9.70 7.44
C ARG A 31 -30.03 -10.55 7.13
N GLN A 32 -29.83 -11.76 6.62
CA GLN A 32 -30.94 -12.69 6.33
C GLN A 32 -31.75 -13.04 7.57
N LEU A 33 -31.09 -13.36 8.67
CA LEU A 33 -31.77 -13.68 9.94
C LEU A 33 -32.59 -12.50 10.46
N ARG A 34 -32.04 -11.28 10.42
CA ARG A 34 -32.76 -10.06 10.79
C ARG A 34 -34.00 -9.85 9.94
N MET A 35 -33.89 -10.00 8.62
CA MET A 35 -35.03 -9.90 7.71
C MET A 35 -36.12 -10.94 8.05
N GLN A 36 -35.75 -12.19 8.29
CA GLN A 36 -36.69 -13.25 8.66
C GLN A 36 -37.37 -12.97 10.00
N GLN A 37 -36.61 -12.47 10.99
CA GLN A 37 -37.14 -12.15 12.30
C GLN A 37 -38.15 -11.00 12.24
N GLU A 38 -37.84 -9.93 11.50
CA GLU A 38 -38.73 -8.79 11.35
C GLU A 38 -39.98 -9.16 10.56
N GLN A 39 -39.86 -9.95 9.49
CA GLN A 39 -41.02 -10.49 8.77
C GLN A 39 -41.93 -11.31 9.68
N ARG A 40 -41.38 -12.13 10.59
CA ARG A 40 -42.18 -12.87 11.57
C ARG A 40 -42.88 -11.94 12.53
N ARG A 41 -42.18 -10.90 13.04
CA ARG A 41 -42.78 -9.91 13.96
C ARG A 41 -43.97 -9.17 13.35
N LEU A 42 -43.81 -8.71 12.11
CA LEU A 42 -44.85 -7.96 11.40
C LEU A 42 -46.03 -8.84 10.99
N ARG A 43 -45.82 -10.09 10.62
CA ARG A 43 -46.89 -11.07 10.39
C ARG A 43 -47.71 -11.32 11.67
N VAL A 44 -47.04 -11.44 12.81
CA VAL A 44 -47.72 -11.60 14.14
C VAL A 44 -48.50 -10.35 14.51
N ALA A 45 -48.01 -9.15 14.10
CA ALA A 45 -48.67 -7.88 14.32
C ALA A 45 -49.81 -7.57 13.32
N GLY A 46 -50.13 -8.48 12.39
CA GLY A 46 -51.22 -8.34 11.43
C GLY A 46 -50.94 -7.47 10.20
N HIS A 47 -49.71 -7.10 9.96
CA HIS A 47 -49.30 -6.37 8.75
C HIS A 47 -49.27 -7.26 7.51
N SER A 48 -49.45 -6.66 6.31
CA SER A 48 -49.36 -7.37 5.06
C SER A 48 -47.94 -7.90 4.78
N ALA A 49 -47.82 -8.96 3.98
CA ALA A 49 -46.51 -9.52 3.62
C ALA A 49 -45.57 -8.49 2.97
N ASP A 50 -46.13 -7.55 2.18
CA ASP A 50 -45.39 -6.50 1.49
C ASP A 50 -44.85 -5.41 2.45
N GLU A 51 -45.64 -5.01 3.45
CA GLU A 51 -45.20 -4.11 4.51
C GLU A 51 -44.12 -4.75 5.39
N ALA A 52 -44.25 -6.05 5.65
CA ALA A 52 -43.27 -6.81 6.39
C ALA A 52 -41.91 -6.91 5.66
N VAL A 53 -41.92 -7.05 4.33
CA VAL A 53 -40.69 -7.07 3.52
C VAL A 53 -40.02 -5.69 3.51
N LYS A 54 -40.79 -4.63 3.35
CA LYS A 54 -40.28 -3.24 3.35
C LYS A 54 -39.64 -2.87 4.68
N SER A 55 -40.30 -3.12 5.80
CA SER A 55 -39.75 -2.79 7.13
C SER A 55 -38.53 -3.63 7.52
N ALA A 56 -38.47 -4.89 7.06
CA ALA A 56 -37.37 -5.79 7.39
C ALA A 56 -36.07 -5.48 6.66
N SER A 57 -36.13 -4.84 5.49
CA SER A 57 -34.93 -4.55 4.69
C SER A 57 -34.07 -3.41 5.24
N HIS A 58 -34.60 -2.62 6.18
CA HIS A 58 -34.07 -1.33 6.62
C HIS A 58 -33.04 -1.37 7.75
N LYS A 59 -32.83 -2.47 8.46
CA LYS A 59 -32.03 -2.45 9.70
C LYS A 59 -30.75 -3.28 9.58
N GLY A 60 -29.64 -2.64 9.27
CA GLY A 60 -28.33 -3.28 9.33
C GLY A 60 -27.19 -2.34 8.95
N PRO A 61 -25.97 -2.61 9.39
CA PRO A 61 -24.81 -1.85 8.95
C PRO A 61 -24.62 -1.98 7.44
N ILE A 62 -23.85 -1.05 6.87
CA ILE A 62 -23.50 -1.03 5.44
C ILE A 62 -22.18 -1.76 5.27
N LEU A 63 -22.10 -2.65 4.31
CA LEU A 63 -20.85 -3.35 4.01
C LEU A 63 -19.84 -2.39 3.38
N CYS A 64 -18.66 -2.25 3.99
CA CYS A 64 -17.60 -1.39 3.50
C CYS A 64 -16.29 -2.17 3.32
N LEU A 65 -15.77 -2.22 2.09
CA LEU A 65 -14.55 -2.94 1.71
C LEU A 65 -13.39 -1.94 1.59
N ILE A 66 -12.42 -2.02 2.49
CA ILE A 66 -11.26 -1.13 2.52
C ILE A 66 -9.99 -1.90 2.19
N GLY A 67 -9.09 -1.30 1.42
CA GLY A 67 -7.80 -1.92 1.13
C GLY A 67 -7.07 -1.26 -0.03
N PRO A 68 -5.84 -1.68 -0.34
CA PRO A 68 -5.04 -1.10 -1.41
C PRO A 68 -5.73 -1.17 -2.77
N PRO A 69 -5.33 -0.34 -3.74
CA PRO A 69 -5.85 -0.44 -5.10
C PRO A 69 -5.48 -1.79 -5.74
N GLY A 70 -6.44 -2.38 -6.46
CA GLY A 70 -6.22 -3.63 -7.21
C GLY A 70 -6.34 -4.93 -6.41
N VAL A 71 -6.82 -4.90 -5.17
CA VAL A 71 -7.06 -6.11 -4.35
C VAL A 71 -8.43 -6.75 -4.57
N GLY A 72 -9.20 -6.29 -5.56
CA GLY A 72 -10.46 -6.94 -5.92
C GLY A 72 -11.71 -6.40 -5.22
N LYS A 73 -11.69 -5.23 -4.56
CA LYS A 73 -12.87 -4.64 -3.88
C LYS A 73 -14.12 -4.58 -4.75
N THR A 74 -13.97 -4.02 -5.95
CA THR A 74 -15.08 -3.89 -6.92
C THR A 74 -15.56 -5.25 -7.44
N SER A 75 -14.66 -6.23 -7.61
CA SER A 75 -15.05 -7.59 -8.01
C SER A 75 -15.76 -8.34 -6.88
N LEU A 76 -15.32 -8.18 -5.62
CA LEU A 76 -16.04 -8.71 -4.46
C LEU A 76 -17.48 -8.17 -4.39
N GLY A 77 -17.67 -6.85 -4.61
CA GLY A 77 -19.01 -6.28 -4.68
C GLY A 77 -19.86 -6.89 -5.80
N ARG A 78 -19.26 -7.23 -6.95
CA ARG A 78 -19.93 -7.91 -8.05
C ARG A 78 -20.31 -9.34 -7.67
N SER A 79 -19.44 -10.07 -7.00
CA SER A 79 -19.70 -11.43 -6.54
C SER A 79 -20.81 -11.48 -5.50
N VAL A 80 -20.85 -10.48 -4.58
CA VAL A 80 -21.95 -10.32 -3.64
C VAL A 80 -23.27 -10.06 -4.37
N ALA A 81 -23.29 -9.20 -5.39
CA ALA A 81 -24.50 -8.96 -6.19
C ALA A 81 -24.97 -10.22 -6.93
N ARG A 82 -24.02 -11.01 -7.49
CA ARG A 82 -24.28 -12.30 -8.12
C ARG A 82 -24.87 -13.30 -7.13
N ALA A 83 -24.30 -13.39 -5.93
CA ALA A 83 -24.79 -14.27 -4.85
C ALA A 83 -26.20 -13.88 -4.38
N LEU A 84 -26.51 -12.58 -4.39
CA LEU A 84 -27.85 -12.06 -4.07
C LEU A 84 -28.85 -12.19 -5.22
N GLY A 85 -28.41 -12.53 -6.43
CA GLY A 85 -29.24 -12.53 -7.63
C GLY A 85 -29.80 -11.15 -8.02
N ARG A 86 -29.01 -10.07 -7.71
CA ARG A 86 -29.44 -8.67 -7.89
C ARG A 86 -28.59 -7.94 -8.93
N THR A 87 -29.20 -6.97 -9.62
CA THR A 87 -28.49 -6.09 -10.54
C THR A 87 -27.50 -5.21 -9.80
N LEU A 88 -26.24 -5.16 -10.26
CA LEU A 88 -25.20 -4.28 -9.71
C LEU A 88 -25.15 -2.99 -10.49
N VAL A 89 -25.19 -1.85 -9.79
CA VAL A 89 -24.89 -0.53 -10.34
C VAL A 89 -23.74 0.10 -9.58
N ARG A 90 -22.71 0.54 -10.31
CA ARG A 90 -21.54 1.20 -9.72
C ARG A 90 -21.70 2.71 -9.79
N ILE A 91 -21.47 3.39 -8.68
CA ILE A 91 -21.47 4.84 -8.53
C ILE A 91 -20.09 5.24 -8.02
N SER A 92 -19.30 5.98 -8.80
CA SER A 92 -18.02 6.54 -8.35
C SER A 92 -18.26 7.81 -7.56
N LEU A 93 -17.75 7.86 -6.34
CA LEU A 93 -17.78 9.04 -5.47
C LEU A 93 -16.48 9.85 -5.52
N GLY A 94 -15.44 9.31 -6.18
CA GLY A 94 -14.18 10.04 -6.35
C GLY A 94 -14.35 11.31 -7.17
N GLY A 95 -13.97 12.45 -6.57
CA GLY A 95 -14.11 13.76 -7.20
C GLY A 95 -15.49 14.41 -7.05
N VAL A 96 -16.37 13.86 -6.21
CA VAL A 96 -17.63 14.51 -5.82
C VAL A 96 -17.33 15.54 -4.74
N HIS A 97 -17.67 16.80 -5.01
CA HIS A 97 -17.45 17.94 -4.12
C HIS A 97 -18.73 18.67 -3.75
N ASP A 98 -19.80 18.50 -4.57
CA ASP A 98 -21.07 19.16 -4.42
C ASP A 98 -22.15 18.17 -3.99
N GLU A 99 -22.91 18.53 -2.96
CA GLU A 99 -24.09 17.78 -2.50
C GLU A 99 -25.11 17.58 -3.65
N ALA A 100 -25.22 18.55 -4.55
CA ALA A 100 -26.13 18.49 -5.70
C ALA A 100 -25.81 17.35 -6.68
N GLU A 101 -24.57 16.84 -6.70
CA GLU A 101 -24.26 15.65 -7.50
C GLU A 101 -24.97 14.40 -6.97
N ILE A 102 -25.24 14.32 -5.65
CA ILE A 102 -25.92 13.19 -5.01
C ILE A 102 -27.43 13.39 -5.02
N ARG A 103 -27.89 14.59 -4.58
CA ARG A 103 -29.31 14.95 -4.39
C ARG A 103 -29.97 15.60 -5.61
N GLY A 104 -29.21 15.90 -6.68
CA GLY A 104 -29.74 16.63 -7.85
C GLY A 104 -29.80 18.13 -7.65
N HIS A 105 -29.97 18.85 -8.78
CA HIS A 105 -30.12 20.30 -8.82
C HIS A 105 -31.61 20.67 -8.85
N ARG A 106 -31.98 21.78 -8.21
CA ARG A 106 -33.35 22.30 -8.30
C ARG A 106 -33.68 22.62 -9.74
N ARG A 107 -34.90 22.29 -10.17
CA ARG A 107 -35.39 22.49 -11.57
C ARG A 107 -35.33 23.93 -12.06
N THR A 108 -35.20 24.90 -11.16
CA THR A 108 -35.06 26.32 -11.47
C THR A 108 -33.72 26.70 -12.12
N TYR A 109 -32.74 25.85 -12.03
CA TYR A 109 -31.41 26.09 -12.63
C TYR A 109 -31.34 25.59 -14.08
N VAL A 110 -30.64 26.36 -14.93
CA VAL A 110 -30.33 25.93 -16.30
C VAL A 110 -29.45 24.66 -16.22
N SER A 111 -29.82 23.64 -17.02
CA SER A 111 -29.13 22.33 -17.04
C SER A 111 -29.28 21.51 -15.74
N ALA A 112 -30.35 21.75 -14.96
CA ALA A 112 -30.65 20.92 -13.79
C ALA A 112 -30.83 19.44 -14.18
N LEU A 113 -30.25 18.56 -13.39
CA LEU A 113 -30.31 17.10 -13.57
C LEU A 113 -30.62 16.42 -12.22
N PRO A 114 -31.30 15.26 -12.26
CA PRO A 114 -31.41 14.40 -11.05
C PRO A 114 -30.06 14.00 -10.51
N GLY A 115 -29.99 13.76 -9.21
CA GLY A 115 -28.79 13.26 -8.56
C GLY A 115 -28.36 11.87 -9.05
N ARG A 116 -27.11 11.54 -8.82
CA ARG A 116 -26.49 10.25 -9.24
C ARG A 116 -27.23 9.05 -8.69
N ILE A 117 -27.82 9.15 -7.50
CA ILE A 117 -28.59 8.06 -6.87
C ILE A 117 -29.85 7.74 -7.70
N ILE A 118 -30.62 8.75 -8.05
CA ILE A 118 -31.83 8.58 -8.89
C ILE A 118 -31.48 8.12 -10.31
N GLN A 119 -30.42 8.67 -10.89
CA GLN A 119 -29.93 8.22 -12.19
C GLN A 119 -29.50 6.74 -12.15
N ALA A 120 -28.86 6.31 -11.07
CA ALA A 120 -28.48 4.92 -10.87
C ALA A 120 -29.70 4.00 -10.70
N MET A 121 -30.75 4.43 -9.97
CA MET A 121 -32.01 3.70 -9.87
C MET A 121 -32.68 3.54 -11.24
N LYS A 122 -32.70 4.60 -12.05
CA LYS A 122 -33.20 4.55 -13.42
C LYS A 122 -32.42 3.54 -14.27
N THR A 123 -31.11 3.52 -14.15
CA THR A 123 -30.23 2.59 -14.88
C THR A 123 -30.42 1.14 -14.42
N ALA A 124 -30.63 0.92 -13.13
CA ALA A 124 -30.88 -0.40 -12.54
C ALA A 124 -32.17 -1.05 -13.09
N GLY A 125 -33.22 -0.24 -13.31
CA GLY A 125 -34.54 -0.71 -13.78
C GLY A 125 -35.28 -1.59 -12.78
N VAL A 126 -34.77 -1.76 -11.57
CA VAL A 126 -35.34 -2.56 -10.48
C VAL A 126 -35.29 -1.79 -9.16
N ARG A 127 -36.17 -2.13 -8.20
CA ARG A 127 -36.22 -1.44 -6.91
C ARG A 127 -35.15 -1.89 -5.92
N ASN A 128 -34.61 -3.10 -6.10
CA ASN A 128 -33.71 -3.76 -5.17
C ASN A 128 -32.31 -4.05 -5.72
N PRO A 129 -31.67 -3.08 -6.42
CA PRO A 129 -30.33 -3.29 -6.93
C PRO A 129 -29.28 -3.38 -5.80
N VAL A 130 -28.07 -3.77 -6.16
CA VAL A 130 -26.87 -3.55 -5.35
C VAL A 130 -26.19 -2.29 -5.86
N PHE A 131 -26.02 -1.29 -4.99
CA PHE A 131 -25.25 -0.09 -5.28
C PHE A 131 -23.85 -0.22 -4.73
N LEU A 132 -22.87 -0.18 -5.61
CA LEU A 132 -21.44 -0.14 -5.26
C LEU A 132 -20.97 1.31 -5.28
N LEU A 133 -20.85 1.91 -4.11
CA LEU A 133 -20.34 3.26 -3.90
C LEU A 133 -18.83 3.21 -3.81
N ASP A 134 -18.15 3.53 -4.91
CA ASP A 134 -16.70 3.36 -5.03
C ASP A 134 -15.95 4.65 -4.66
N GLU A 135 -14.80 4.50 -3.99
CA GLU A 135 -13.92 5.61 -3.57
C GLU A 135 -14.55 6.56 -2.53
N ILE A 136 -15.23 6.02 -1.51
CA ILE A 136 -15.87 6.80 -0.45
C ILE A 136 -14.85 7.60 0.40
N ASP A 137 -13.61 7.17 0.44
CA ASP A 137 -12.49 7.83 1.11
C ASP A 137 -11.98 9.08 0.37
N LYS A 138 -12.47 9.34 -0.84
CA LYS A 138 -12.11 10.53 -1.64
C LYS A 138 -13.18 11.61 -1.64
N LEU A 139 -14.16 11.50 -0.76
CA LEU A 139 -15.14 12.57 -0.53
C LEU A 139 -14.45 13.75 0.14
N THR A 140 -14.62 14.92 -0.41
CA THR A 140 -14.13 16.17 0.16
C THR A 140 -15.28 17.15 0.30
N SER A 141 -15.39 17.80 1.45
CA SER A 141 -16.31 18.93 1.64
C SER A 141 -15.62 20.22 1.25
N ASP A 142 -16.32 21.11 0.57
CA ASP A 142 -15.87 22.45 0.26
C ASP A 142 -16.98 23.49 0.55
N TYR A 143 -16.78 24.74 0.12
CA TYR A 143 -17.75 25.81 0.30
C TYR A 143 -19.07 25.61 -0.48
N ARG A 144 -19.16 24.61 -1.38
CA ARG A 144 -20.34 24.28 -2.18
C ARG A 144 -21.28 23.29 -1.51
N GLY A 145 -20.81 22.61 -0.46
CA GLY A 145 -21.63 21.67 0.28
C GLY A 145 -20.82 20.53 0.93
N ASP A 146 -21.53 19.66 1.61
CA ASP A 146 -21.01 18.44 2.22
C ASP A 146 -21.66 17.20 1.60
N PRO A 147 -21.03 16.57 0.58
CA PRO A 147 -21.53 15.33 0.00
C PRO A 147 -21.71 14.20 1.03
N SER A 148 -20.95 14.25 2.14
CA SER A 148 -21.07 13.24 3.20
C SER A 148 -22.40 13.31 3.91
N ALA A 149 -22.95 14.52 4.10
CA ALA A 149 -24.27 14.72 4.70
C ALA A 149 -25.39 14.15 3.78
N ALA A 150 -25.28 14.37 2.48
CA ALA A 150 -26.22 13.78 1.51
C ALA A 150 -26.15 12.25 1.49
N LEU A 151 -24.94 11.69 1.58
CA LEU A 151 -24.75 10.24 1.65
C LEU A 151 -25.25 9.64 2.97
N LEU A 152 -25.21 10.37 4.09
CA LEU A 152 -25.79 9.91 5.32
C LEU A 152 -27.30 9.66 5.18
N GLU A 153 -28.03 10.54 4.50
CA GLU A 153 -29.47 10.33 4.25
C GLU A 153 -29.72 9.11 3.33
N VAL A 154 -28.89 8.93 2.31
CA VAL A 154 -28.99 7.77 1.39
C VAL A 154 -28.70 6.45 2.11
N LEU A 155 -27.71 6.45 3.00
CA LEU A 155 -27.20 5.25 3.63
C LEU A 155 -27.89 4.95 4.96
N ASP A 156 -28.50 5.94 5.60
CA ASP A 156 -29.20 5.76 6.88
C ASP A 156 -30.51 5.01 6.67
N PRO A 157 -30.67 3.81 7.24
CA PRO A 157 -31.91 3.04 7.09
C PRO A 157 -33.17 3.72 7.66
N GLU A 158 -33.01 4.71 8.54
CA GLU A 158 -34.13 5.44 9.12
C GLU A 158 -34.61 6.57 8.19
N GLN A 159 -33.76 7.05 7.29
CA GLN A 159 -34.03 8.19 6.41
C GLN A 159 -34.20 7.80 4.94
N ASN A 160 -33.56 6.73 4.49
CA ASN A 160 -33.47 6.37 3.07
C ASN A 160 -34.81 5.96 2.43
N ALA A 161 -35.82 5.60 3.24
CA ALA A 161 -37.17 5.32 2.75
C ALA A 161 -37.89 6.57 2.21
N THR A 162 -37.43 7.75 2.62
CA THR A 162 -38.01 9.05 2.24
C THR A 162 -36.96 9.97 1.60
N PHE A 163 -35.95 9.38 0.95
CA PHE A 163 -34.91 10.15 0.27
C PHE A 163 -35.49 11.13 -0.73
N THR A 164 -35.13 12.40 -0.64
CA THR A 164 -35.65 13.46 -1.50
C THR A 164 -34.56 13.99 -2.43
N ASP A 165 -34.76 13.76 -3.73
CA ASP A 165 -33.96 14.39 -4.77
C ASP A 165 -34.49 15.76 -5.09
N HIS A 166 -33.63 16.78 -5.15
CA HIS A 166 -34.04 18.19 -5.39
C HIS A 166 -34.60 18.45 -6.81
N TYR A 167 -34.27 17.58 -7.77
CA TYR A 167 -34.84 17.65 -9.11
C TYR A 167 -36.23 17.02 -9.18
N LEU A 168 -36.43 15.87 -8.49
CA LEU A 168 -37.72 15.19 -8.47
C LEU A 168 -38.73 15.89 -7.56
N GLU A 169 -38.25 16.43 -6.44
CA GLU A 169 -39.07 17.05 -5.37
C GLU A 169 -40.15 16.10 -4.79
N LEU A 170 -39.93 14.81 -4.93
CA LEU A 170 -40.77 13.73 -4.41
C LEU A 170 -39.91 12.75 -3.60
N PRO A 171 -40.43 12.23 -2.47
CA PRO A 171 -39.74 11.22 -1.73
C PRO A 171 -39.60 9.92 -2.54
N TYR A 172 -38.42 9.33 -2.53
CA TYR A 172 -38.10 8.08 -3.19
C TYR A 172 -37.61 7.05 -2.19
N ASP A 173 -38.20 5.87 -2.23
CA ASP A 173 -37.89 4.78 -1.30
C ASP A 173 -36.65 4.00 -1.78
N LEU A 174 -35.52 4.15 -1.08
CA LEU A 174 -34.25 3.43 -1.30
C LEU A 174 -34.07 2.23 -0.38
N SER A 175 -35.05 1.89 0.42
CA SER A 175 -34.96 0.89 1.47
C SER A 175 -34.63 -0.52 0.99
N GLU A 176 -35.02 -0.88 -0.22
CA GLU A 176 -34.75 -2.19 -0.83
C GLU A 176 -33.33 -2.28 -1.45
N VAL A 177 -32.64 -1.13 -1.60
CA VAL A 177 -31.29 -1.08 -2.16
C VAL A 177 -30.27 -1.70 -1.21
N PHE A 178 -29.35 -2.49 -1.74
CA PHE A 178 -28.24 -3.04 -0.99
C PHE A 178 -27.00 -2.19 -1.26
N PHE A 179 -26.52 -1.47 -0.25
CA PHE A 179 -25.35 -0.61 -0.38
C PHE A 179 -24.07 -1.35 -0.02
N ILE A 180 -23.06 -1.25 -0.90
CA ILE A 180 -21.68 -1.66 -0.65
C ILE A 180 -20.80 -0.45 -0.89
N CYS A 181 -19.97 -0.09 0.09
CA CYS A 181 -18.98 0.97 -0.05
C CYS A 181 -17.60 0.40 -0.29
N THR A 182 -16.75 1.11 -1.05
CA THR A 182 -15.34 0.76 -1.19
C THR A 182 -14.47 1.99 -0.97
N GLY A 183 -13.29 1.78 -0.38
CA GLY A 183 -12.29 2.82 -0.17
C GLY A 183 -10.88 2.25 -0.11
N ASN A 184 -9.87 3.10 -0.14
CA ASN A 184 -8.48 2.67 -0.01
C ASN A 184 -7.94 2.92 1.40
N ASN A 185 -8.40 3.97 2.07
CA ASN A 185 -7.93 4.38 3.38
C ASN A 185 -9.09 4.62 4.35
N ARG A 186 -9.14 3.82 5.42
CA ARG A 186 -10.16 3.93 6.48
C ARG A 186 -10.18 5.29 7.16
N TYR A 187 -9.02 5.89 7.39
CA TYR A 187 -8.88 7.14 8.12
C TYR A 187 -9.35 8.38 7.34
N GLN A 188 -9.54 8.25 6.03
CA GLN A 188 -10.07 9.30 5.17
C GLN A 188 -11.60 9.26 5.03
N ILE A 189 -12.24 8.21 5.54
CA ILE A 189 -13.71 8.13 5.55
C ILE A 189 -14.22 9.05 6.65
N PRO A 190 -15.20 9.93 6.35
CA PRO A 190 -15.85 10.75 7.36
C PRO A 190 -16.41 9.90 8.50
N ARG A 191 -16.11 10.29 9.75
CA ARG A 191 -16.42 9.50 10.94
C ARG A 191 -17.91 9.15 11.05
N ALA A 192 -18.78 10.09 10.73
CA ALA A 192 -20.23 9.89 10.76
C ALA A 192 -20.71 8.77 9.82
N LEU A 193 -20.02 8.58 8.68
CA LEU A 193 -20.28 7.48 7.75
C LEU A 193 -19.66 6.17 8.27
N ALA A 194 -18.41 6.23 8.76
CA ALA A 194 -17.69 5.06 9.25
C ALA A 194 -18.43 4.37 10.42
N ASP A 195 -19.05 5.14 11.32
CA ASP A 195 -19.81 4.63 12.47
C ASP A 195 -21.05 3.79 12.05
N ARG A 196 -21.51 3.90 10.80
CA ARG A 196 -22.64 3.13 10.24
C ARG A 196 -22.21 1.95 9.38
N MET A 197 -20.92 1.75 9.22
CA MET A 197 -20.35 0.76 8.30
C MET A 197 -19.75 -0.43 9.04
N ASP A 198 -19.99 -1.62 8.52
CA ASP A 198 -19.20 -2.82 8.87
C ASP A 198 -18.00 -2.86 7.91
N ILE A 199 -16.85 -2.46 8.44
CA ILE A 199 -15.62 -2.30 7.66
C ILE A 199 -14.86 -3.62 7.63
N ILE A 200 -14.68 -4.15 6.42
CA ILE A 200 -13.84 -5.32 6.15
C ILE A 200 -12.56 -4.85 5.46
N GLU A 201 -11.42 -5.05 6.12
CA GLU A 201 -10.12 -4.70 5.57
C GLU A 201 -9.58 -5.84 4.71
N ILE A 202 -9.25 -5.50 3.46
CA ILE A 202 -8.71 -6.43 2.46
C ILE A 202 -7.21 -6.17 2.37
N PRO A 203 -6.37 -7.14 2.75
CA PRO A 203 -4.92 -7.00 2.68
C PRO A 203 -4.41 -7.03 1.23
N GLY A 204 -3.15 -6.63 1.06
CA GLY A 204 -2.42 -6.89 -0.18
C GLY A 204 -2.11 -8.37 -0.39
N TYR A 205 -1.82 -8.73 -1.62
CA TYR A 205 -1.48 -10.10 -2.01
C TYR A 205 0.02 -10.37 -1.88
N THR A 206 0.35 -11.60 -1.50
CA THR A 206 1.71 -12.14 -1.58
C THR A 206 2.12 -12.37 -3.04
N GLU A 207 3.40 -12.64 -3.29
CA GLU A 207 3.89 -12.98 -4.64
C GLU A 207 3.20 -14.23 -5.18
N GLU A 208 3.09 -15.26 -4.35
CA GLU A 208 2.45 -16.53 -4.69
C GLU A 208 0.97 -16.34 -5.01
N GLU A 209 0.24 -15.60 -4.16
CA GLU A 209 -1.17 -15.27 -4.41
C GLU A 209 -1.34 -14.48 -5.72
N LYS A 210 -0.46 -13.52 -6.02
CA LYS A 210 -0.49 -12.79 -7.30
C LYS A 210 -0.28 -13.69 -8.51
N ILE A 211 0.62 -14.66 -8.41
CA ILE A 211 0.90 -15.64 -9.47
C ILE A 211 -0.34 -16.52 -9.71
N GLU A 212 -0.97 -17.01 -8.63
CA GLU A 212 -2.16 -17.84 -8.75
C GLU A 212 -3.36 -17.04 -9.29
N ILE A 213 -3.61 -15.83 -8.76
CA ILE A 213 -4.63 -14.92 -9.28
C ILE A 213 -4.40 -14.61 -10.78
N ALA A 214 -3.13 -14.39 -11.15
CA ALA A 214 -2.81 -14.13 -12.54
C ALA A 214 -3.10 -15.34 -13.43
N ARG A 215 -2.81 -16.56 -12.95
CA ARG A 215 -3.02 -17.80 -13.71
C ARG A 215 -4.50 -18.14 -13.84
N GLU A 216 -5.26 -18.05 -12.75
CA GLU A 216 -6.64 -18.53 -12.68
C GLU A 216 -7.66 -17.50 -13.20
N HIS A 217 -7.42 -16.21 -12.92
CA HIS A 217 -8.40 -15.18 -13.21
C HIS A 217 -7.93 -14.15 -14.26
N LEU A 218 -6.71 -13.55 -14.09
CA LEU A 218 -6.31 -12.44 -14.96
C LEU A 218 -5.96 -12.89 -16.37
N LEU A 219 -5.13 -13.91 -16.51
CA LEU A 219 -4.66 -14.36 -17.83
C LEU A 219 -5.82 -14.87 -18.70
N PRO A 220 -6.75 -15.72 -18.22
CA PRO A 220 -7.91 -16.12 -19.00
C PRO A 220 -8.80 -14.96 -19.44
N LYS A 221 -9.04 -13.99 -18.53
CA LYS A 221 -9.80 -12.77 -18.80
C LYS A 221 -9.13 -11.95 -19.90
N VAL A 222 -7.84 -11.64 -19.71
CA VAL A 222 -7.08 -10.80 -20.65
C VAL A 222 -6.93 -11.46 -22.01
N LEU A 223 -6.73 -12.78 -22.08
CA LEU A 223 -6.72 -13.53 -23.34
C LEU A 223 -8.05 -13.38 -24.08
N GLY A 224 -9.18 -13.57 -23.38
CA GLY A 224 -10.53 -13.40 -23.95
C GLY A 224 -10.78 -11.99 -24.47
N GLU A 225 -10.41 -10.95 -23.71
CA GLU A 225 -10.52 -9.54 -24.11
C GLU A 225 -9.71 -9.19 -25.36
N HIS A 226 -8.64 -9.95 -25.63
CA HIS A 226 -7.76 -9.74 -26.80
C HIS A 226 -8.02 -10.76 -27.94
N GLY A 227 -9.09 -11.56 -27.84
CA GLY A 227 -9.43 -12.56 -28.87
C GLY A 227 -8.43 -13.71 -29.00
N LEU A 228 -7.69 -14.02 -27.92
CA LEU A 228 -6.67 -15.06 -27.90
C LEU A 228 -7.16 -16.31 -27.18
N GLY A 229 -6.87 -17.49 -27.74
CA GLY A 229 -7.12 -18.76 -27.10
C GLY A 229 -6.04 -19.14 -26.08
N LYS A 230 -6.42 -19.89 -25.04
CA LYS A 230 -5.49 -20.40 -24.02
C LYS A 230 -4.33 -21.24 -24.59
N SER A 231 -4.54 -21.90 -25.73
CA SER A 231 -3.52 -22.70 -26.42
C SER A 231 -2.53 -21.88 -27.24
N GLN A 232 -2.87 -20.63 -27.58
CA GLN A 232 -2.05 -19.77 -28.43
C GLN A 232 -0.95 -19.05 -27.65
N VAL A 233 -1.23 -18.70 -26.37
CA VAL A 233 -0.27 -18.00 -25.52
C VAL A 233 -0.13 -18.75 -24.20
N GLN A 234 1.08 -19.18 -23.88
CA GLN A 234 1.43 -19.86 -22.65
C GLN A 234 2.38 -19.01 -21.82
N VAL A 235 2.03 -18.77 -20.57
CA VAL A 235 2.85 -18.05 -19.59
C VAL A 235 3.26 -19.03 -18.48
N PRO A 236 4.49 -19.57 -18.50
CA PRO A 236 4.97 -20.45 -17.43
C PRO A 236 5.05 -19.72 -16.08
N THR A 237 4.93 -20.45 -14.97
CA THR A 237 4.93 -19.88 -13.60
C THR A 237 6.19 -19.07 -13.31
N ASN A 238 7.37 -19.54 -13.74
CA ASN A 238 8.62 -18.78 -13.56
C ASN A 238 8.62 -17.46 -14.33
N VAL A 239 8.00 -17.42 -15.51
CA VAL A 239 7.86 -16.18 -16.30
C VAL A 239 6.83 -15.24 -15.66
N MET A 240 5.73 -15.80 -15.11
CA MET A 240 4.77 -15.01 -14.35
C MET A 240 5.44 -14.36 -13.14
N ARG A 241 6.24 -15.12 -12.38
CA ARG A 241 7.06 -14.62 -11.27
C ARG A 241 8.02 -13.51 -11.72
N TYR A 242 8.66 -13.70 -12.87
CA TYR A 242 9.53 -12.68 -13.46
C TYR A 242 8.77 -11.38 -13.75
N ILE A 243 7.57 -11.45 -14.32
CA ILE A 243 6.72 -10.28 -14.59
C ILE A 243 6.33 -9.59 -13.27
N VAL A 244 5.89 -10.35 -12.27
CA VAL A 244 5.51 -9.82 -10.94
C VAL A 244 6.67 -9.05 -10.32
N ASN A 245 7.87 -9.62 -10.29
CA ASN A 245 9.01 -9.06 -9.59
C ASN A 245 9.75 -7.95 -10.34
N ARG A 246 9.72 -7.98 -11.68
CA ARG A 246 10.53 -7.09 -12.52
C ARG A 246 9.73 -5.96 -13.16
N TYR A 247 8.40 -6.09 -13.26
CA TYR A 247 7.57 -5.11 -13.96
C TYR A 247 6.43 -4.56 -13.11
N THR A 248 6.21 -5.10 -11.90
CA THR A 248 5.18 -4.62 -10.98
C THR A 248 5.73 -4.36 -9.57
N ARG A 249 5.18 -3.33 -8.89
CA ARG A 249 5.49 -3.00 -7.50
C ARG A 249 4.21 -2.42 -6.88
N GLU A 250 3.29 -3.32 -6.49
CA GLU A 250 1.97 -2.97 -5.99
C GLU A 250 1.48 -3.99 -4.95
N ALA A 251 0.56 -3.58 -4.08
CA ALA A 251 -0.08 -4.48 -3.13
C ALA A 251 -1.11 -5.40 -3.79
N GLY A 252 -1.82 -4.90 -4.81
CA GLY A 252 -2.81 -5.65 -5.57
C GLY A 252 -2.26 -6.26 -6.86
N VAL A 253 -3.11 -6.39 -7.87
CA VAL A 253 -2.80 -7.03 -9.17
C VAL A 253 -3.16 -6.15 -10.39
N ARG A 254 -3.49 -4.86 -10.19
CA ARG A 254 -3.93 -3.97 -11.28
C ARG A 254 -2.81 -3.68 -12.29
N SER A 255 -1.59 -3.46 -11.81
CA SER A 255 -0.44 -3.25 -12.67
C SER A 255 -0.06 -4.55 -13.39
N LEU A 256 -0.14 -5.69 -12.69
CA LEU A 256 0.09 -7.01 -13.28
C LEU A 256 -0.89 -7.28 -14.44
N GLU A 257 -2.17 -7.00 -14.26
CA GLU A 257 -3.18 -7.11 -15.32
C GLU A 257 -2.81 -6.26 -16.55
N ARG A 258 -2.36 -5.02 -16.34
CA ARG A 258 -1.90 -4.14 -17.43
C ARG A 258 -0.66 -4.67 -18.16
N GLN A 259 0.30 -5.27 -17.43
CA GLN A 259 1.46 -5.89 -18.07
C GLN A 259 1.04 -7.11 -18.90
N LEU A 260 0.18 -7.97 -18.37
CA LEU A 260 -0.38 -9.11 -19.09
C LEU A 260 -1.15 -8.66 -20.34
N ALA A 261 -1.97 -7.62 -20.24
CA ALA A 261 -2.66 -7.02 -21.39
C ALA A 261 -1.68 -6.52 -22.46
N THR A 262 -0.55 -5.93 -22.06
CA THR A 262 0.49 -5.50 -23.01
C THR A 262 1.15 -6.68 -23.68
N VAL A 263 1.44 -7.75 -22.95
CA VAL A 263 1.97 -9.01 -23.52
C VAL A 263 0.98 -9.60 -24.52
N CYS A 264 -0.31 -9.68 -24.14
CA CYS A 264 -1.35 -10.23 -25.01
C CYS A 264 -1.55 -9.40 -26.29
N ARG A 265 -1.51 -8.06 -26.23
CA ARG A 265 -1.57 -7.22 -27.44
C ARG A 265 -0.43 -7.51 -28.42
N LYS A 266 0.80 -7.65 -27.92
CA LYS A 266 1.94 -7.98 -28.77
C LYS A 266 1.91 -9.41 -29.29
N ALA A 267 1.38 -10.33 -28.50
CA ALA A 267 1.13 -11.70 -28.94
C ALA A 267 0.06 -11.75 -30.03
N ALA A 268 -1.03 -11.01 -29.88
CA ALA A 268 -2.10 -10.91 -30.86
C ALA A 268 -1.57 -10.39 -32.21
N LEU A 269 -0.77 -9.33 -32.22
CA LEU A 269 -0.13 -8.82 -33.45
C LEU A 269 0.68 -9.91 -34.15
N ARG A 270 1.44 -10.70 -33.39
CA ARG A 270 2.26 -11.79 -33.94
C ARG A 270 1.41 -12.93 -34.51
N ILE A 271 0.30 -13.25 -33.85
CA ILE A 271 -0.62 -14.32 -34.30
C ILE A 271 -1.40 -13.88 -35.56
N VAL A 272 -1.79 -12.60 -35.66
CA VAL A 272 -2.40 -12.06 -36.90
C VAL A 272 -1.43 -12.16 -38.08
N GLN A 273 -0.14 -11.90 -37.86
CA GLN A 273 0.88 -12.06 -38.89
C GLN A 273 1.19 -13.53 -39.25
N LYS A 274 1.04 -14.43 -38.28
CA LYS A 274 1.26 -15.89 -38.40
C LYS A 274 0.16 -16.66 -37.68
N PRO A 275 -0.99 -16.97 -38.32
CA PRO A 275 -2.19 -17.50 -37.68
C PRO A 275 -2.02 -18.81 -36.89
N ASN A 276 -1.01 -19.62 -37.24
CA ASN A 276 -0.73 -20.89 -36.54
C ASN A 276 0.37 -20.77 -35.47
N ALA A 277 0.84 -19.55 -35.16
CA ALA A 277 1.88 -19.37 -34.17
C ALA A 277 1.36 -19.67 -32.76
N ARG A 278 2.12 -20.50 -32.02
CA ARG A 278 1.95 -20.70 -30.58
C ARG A 278 3.09 -20.00 -29.87
N ILE A 279 2.75 -19.13 -28.94
CA ILE A 279 3.73 -18.29 -28.23
C ILE A 279 3.88 -18.82 -26.81
N ARG A 280 5.02 -19.45 -26.53
CA ARG A 280 5.43 -19.74 -25.16
C ARG A 280 6.37 -18.64 -24.70
N LEU A 281 5.97 -17.91 -23.66
CA LEU A 281 6.77 -16.81 -23.14
C LEU A 281 8.01 -17.33 -22.42
N THR A 282 9.09 -16.58 -22.56
CA THR A 282 10.34 -16.69 -21.80
C THR A 282 10.67 -15.31 -21.24
N GLU A 283 11.60 -15.21 -20.30
CA GLU A 283 12.04 -13.91 -19.76
C GLU A 283 12.52 -12.99 -20.88
N LYS A 284 13.31 -13.49 -21.83
CA LYS A 284 13.76 -12.72 -23.01
C LYS A 284 12.60 -12.21 -23.87
N THR A 285 11.57 -13.03 -24.05
CA THR A 285 10.37 -12.61 -24.80
C THR A 285 9.58 -11.55 -24.04
N VAL A 286 9.52 -11.66 -22.72
CA VAL A 286 8.90 -10.63 -21.85
C VAL A 286 9.66 -9.31 -21.98
N GLU A 287 10.99 -9.33 -21.94
CA GLU A 287 11.80 -8.12 -22.15
C GLU A 287 11.60 -7.50 -23.54
N GLN A 288 11.46 -8.32 -24.58
CA GLN A 288 11.11 -7.81 -25.92
C GLN A 288 9.72 -7.16 -25.96
N TYR A 289 8.77 -7.66 -25.16
CA TYR A 289 7.39 -7.18 -25.15
C TYR A 289 7.18 -6.01 -24.19
N LEU A 290 7.76 -6.04 -23.00
CA LEU A 290 7.56 -5.04 -21.95
C LEU A 290 8.69 -4.00 -21.88
N GLY A 291 9.82 -4.25 -22.57
CA GLY A 291 11.03 -3.44 -22.49
C GLY A 291 11.93 -3.85 -21.33
N VAL A 292 12.91 -3.01 -21.02
CA VAL A 292 13.87 -3.23 -19.93
C VAL A 292 13.11 -3.39 -18.59
N PRO A 293 13.50 -4.35 -17.75
CA PRO A 293 12.92 -4.51 -16.41
C PRO A 293 12.95 -3.20 -15.61
N ARG A 294 11.79 -2.82 -15.07
CA ARG A 294 11.62 -1.56 -14.34
C ARG A 294 12.19 -1.59 -12.93
N TYR A 295 12.16 -2.78 -12.33
CA TYR A 295 12.58 -2.98 -10.96
C TYR A 295 13.75 -3.96 -10.91
N SER A 296 14.84 -3.56 -10.26
CA SER A 296 15.88 -4.48 -9.85
C SER A 296 15.41 -5.26 -8.63
N PRO A 297 15.83 -6.50 -8.41
CA PRO A 297 15.62 -7.15 -7.13
C PRO A 297 16.18 -6.25 -6.04
N ASP A 298 15.37 -5.94 -5.02
CA ASP A 298 15.92 -5.35 -3.82
C ASP A 298 16.99 -6.30 -3.28
N LYS A 299 18.21 -5.83 -3.08
CA LYS A 299 19.29 -6.63 -2.51
C LYS A 299 19.36 -6.32 -1.03
N ALA A 300 19.31 -7.35 -0.20
CA ALA A 300 19.74 -7.22 1.18
C ALA A 300 21.21 -6.81 1.20
N LEU A 301 21.63 -6.07 2.22
CA LEU A 301 23.03 -5.71 2.40
C LEU A 301 23.87 -6.98 2.53
N GLU A 302 24.87 -7.12 1.70
CA GLU A 302 25.72 -8.33 1.70
C GLU A 302 26.57 -8.45 2.97
N TYR A 303 26.93 -7.33 3.59
CA TYR A 303 27.77 -7.27 4.77
C TYR A 303 27.25 -6.25 5.78
N GLY A 304 27.49 -6.50 7.06
CA GLY A 304 27.21 -5.54 8.13
C GLY A 304 28.07 -4.29 7.98
N GLN A 305 27.42 -3.14 8.02
CA GLN A 305 28.06 -1.82 7.87
C GLN A 305 27.82 -0.98 9.12
N VAL A 306 28.75 -0.07 9.39
CA VAL A 306 28.63 0.91 10.47
C VAL A 306 27.68 2.03 10.00
N GLY A 307 26.69 2.35 10.83
CA GLY A 307 25.74 3.41 10.53
C GLY A 307 24.68 3.04 9.51
N VAL A 308 24.61 1.79 9.02
CA VAL A 308 23.61 1.36 8.03
C VAL A 308 22.73 0.28 8.64
N VAL A 309 21.41 0.51 8.62
CA VAL A 309 20.41 -0.39 9.21
C VAL A 309 19.25 -0.58 8.24
N THR A 310 18.80 -1.81 8.09
CA THR A 310 17.60 -2.12 7.28
C THR A 310 16.35 -2.05 8.15
N GLY A 311 15.54 -1.05 7.92
CA GLY A 311 14.18 -0.94 8.44
C GLY A 311 13.14 -1.49 7.48
N LEU A 312 11.89 -1.43 7.90
CA LEU A 312 10.72 -1.86 7.14
C LEU A 312 9.66 -0.75 7.13
N ALA A 313 9.17 -0.43 5.95
CA ALA A 313 8.08 0.51 5.75
C ALA A 313 6.85 -0.19 5.18
N TRP A 314 5.68 0.41 5.43
CA TRP A 314 4.45 0.09 4.75
C TRP A 314 4.04 1.26 3.86
N THR A 315 3.65 0.97 2.64
CA THR A 315 3.25 1.96 1.63
C THR A 315 1.93 1.54 1.00
N SER A 316 1.30 2.43 0.25
CA SER A 316 0.11 2.10 -0.56
C SER A 316 0.36 0.96 -1.57
N ASN A 317 1.62 0.67 -1.86
CA ASN A 317 2.03 -0.40 -2.77
C ASN A 317 2.42 -1.70 -2.06
N GLY A 318 2.29 -1.74 -0.72
CA GLY A 318 2.67 -2.87 0.14
C GLY A 318 3.89 -2.58 1.00
N GLY A 319 4.48 -3.62 1.56
CA GLY A 319 5.71 -3.50 2.35
C GLY A 319 6.93 -3.22 1.47
N ALA A 320 7.87 -2.46 2.00
CA ALA A 320 9.15 -2.12 1.38
C ALA A 320 10.29 -2.15 2.41
N LEU A 321 11.52 -2.38 1.93
CA LEU A 321 12.71 -2.13 2.74
C LEU A 321 12.89 -0.63 2.91
N LEU A 322 13.41 -0.24 4.07
CA LEU A 322 13.73 1.14 4.40
C LEU A 322 15.18 1.19 4.89
N PRO A 323 16.16 1.27 3.99
CA PRO A 323 17.54 1.46 4.41
C PRO A 323 17.69 2.83 5.08
N VAL A 324 18.35 2.85 6.23
CA VAL A 324 18.70 4.05 6.98
C VAL A 324 20.20 4.13 7.07
N GLU A 325 20.76 5.23 6.60
CA GLU A 325 22.19 5.50 6.61
C GLU A 325 22.48 6.67 7.56
N VAL A 326 23.44 6.51 8.44
CA VAL A 326 23.87 7.57 9.37
C VAL A 326 25.38 7.76 9.29
N VAL A 327 25.77 9.01 9.14
CA VAL A 327 27.16 9.43 9.16
C VAL A 327 27.33 10.47 10.27
N THR A 328 28.44 10.39 10.99
CA THR A 328 28.86 11.38 11.97
C THR A 328 30.08 12.12 11.46
N MET A 329 30.11 13.44 11.68
CA MET A 329 31.20 14.32 11.26
C MET A 329 31.50 15.34 12.35
N PRO A 330 32.71 15.93 12.42
CA PRO A 330 32.99 17.06 13.31
C PRO A 330 31.99 18.21 13.08
N GLY A 331 31.43 18.77 14.15
CA GLY A 331 30.38 19.78 14.02
C GLY A 331 30.03 20.47 15.32
N LYS A 332 28.79 20.88 15.49
CA LYS A 332 28.28 21.66 16.63
C LYS A 332 26.98 21.03 17.22
N GLY A 333 26.81 19.73 17.13
CA GLY A 333 25.66 19.04 17.66
C GLY A 333 24.40 19.09 16.77
N ASN A 334 24.55 19.41 15.49
CA ASN A 334 23.40 19.51 14.57
C ASN A 334 22.93 18.14 14.10
N LEU A 335 21.61 17.98 13.99
CA LEU A 335 20.96 16.84 13.36
C LEU A 335 20.46 17.24 11.97
N MET A 336 21.07 16.67 10.94
CA MET A 336 20.63 16.80 9.56
C MET A 336 19.84 15.57 9.15
N ILE A 337 18.72 15.79 8.46
CA ILE A 337 17.84 14.70 7.99
C ILE A 337 17.53 14.93 6.52
N THR A 338 17.77 13.91 5.70
CA THR A 338 17.50 13.94 4.25
C THR A 338 16.78 12.69 3.78
N GLY A 339 16.05 12.77 2.66
CA GLY A 339 15.30 11.65 2.08
C GLY A 339 13.78 11.84 2.05
N GLN A 340 13.30 13.10 2.08
CA GLN A 340 11.87 13.48 2.10
C GLN A 340 11.07 12.80 3.21
N LEU A 341 11.52 13.00 4.46
CA LEU A 341 10.84 12.52 5.64
C LEU A 341 9.73 13.49 6.05
N GLY A 342 8.54 12.96 6.29
CA GLY A 342 7.43 13.70 6.90
C GLY A 342 7.70 14.03 8.37
N ASP A 343 6.84 14.86 8.95
CA ASP A 343 7.02 15.42 10.29
C ASP A 343 7.09 14.35 11.37
N VAL A 344 6.24 13.31 11.30
CA VAL A 344 6.21 12.22 12.30
C VAL A 344 7.53 11.44 12.30
N MET A 345 8.09 11.19 11.11
CA MET A 345 9.36 10.48 11.00
C MET A 345 10.55 11.33 11.48
N GLN A 346 10.52 12.65 11.25
CA GLN A 346 11.51 13.57 11.79
C GLN A 346 11.44 13.66 13.31
N GLU A 347 10.24 13.72 13.90
CA GLU A 347 10.04 13.66 15.36
C GLU A 347 10.59 12.37 15.93
N SER A 348 10.35 11.23 15.27
CA SER A 348 10.88 9.92 15.66
C SER A 348 12.42 9.89 15.66
N ALA A 349 13.06 10.52 14.68
CA ALA A 349 14.52 10.65 14.64
C ALA A 349 15.05 11.49 15.82
N ARG A 350 14.38 12.61 16.13
CA ARG A 350 14.73 13.47 17.28
C ARG A 350 14.52 12.75 18.61
N ALA A 351 13.43 11.97 18.75
CA ALA A 351 13.18 11.16 19.93
C ALA A 351 14.27 10.09 20.13
N GLY A 352 14.69 9.42 19.05
CA GLY A 352 15.81 8.48 19.07
C GLY A 352 17.13 9.13 19.52
N LEU A 353 17.45 10.32 19.00
CA LEU A 353 18.64 11.06 19.42
C LEU A 353 18.55 11.49 20.89
N SER A 354 17.39 11.94 21.36
CA SER A 354 17.18 12.30 22.76
C SER A 354 17.37 11.11 23.71
N TYR A 355 16.87 9.92 23.32
CA TYR A 355 17.13 8.68 24.04
C TYR A 355 18.64 8.39 24.12
N ILE A 356 19.37 8.48 23.00
CA ILE A 356 20.81 8.22 22.94
C ILE A 356 21.58 9.20 23.85
N ARG A 357 21.23 10.49 23.83
CA ARG A 357 21.81 11.51 24.71
C ARG A 357 21.62 11.15 26.19
N SER A 358 20.43 10.72 26.56
CA SER A 358 20.12 10.31 27.94
C SER A 358 20.89 9.07 28.42
N ARG A 359 21.42 8.26 27.49
CA ARG A 359 22.16 7.01 27.73
C ARG A 359 23.62 7.09 27.28
N ALA A 360 24.16 8.28 27.05
CA ALA A 360 25.50 8.47 26.51
C ALA A 360 26.59 7.74 27.33
N GLN A 361 26.51 7.78 28.66
CA GLN A 361 27.44 7.07 29.54
C GLN A 361 27.37 5.54 29.42
N GLU A 362 26.16 4.99 29.35
CA GLU A 362 25.94 3.55 29.20
C GLU A 362 26.39 3.03 27.82
N LEU A 363 26.28 3.88 26.81
CA LEU A 363 26.74 3.62 25.45
C LEU A 363 28.23 3.91 25.24
N HIS A 364 28.95 4.31 26.31
CA HIS A 364 30.36 4.69 26.26
C HIS A 364 30.68 5.77 25.18
N LEU A 365 29.79 6.73 25.02
CA LEU A 365 30.01 7.84 24.10
C LEU A 365 30.97 8.89 24.73
N PRO A 366 31.68 9.69 23.91
CA PRO A 366 32.55 10.75 24.40
C PRO A 366 31.79 11.77 25.27
N GLU A 367 32.46 12.31 26.30
CA GLU A 367 31.86 13.37 27.16
C GLU A 367 31.46 14.62 26.38
N SER A 368 32.16 14.91 25.27
CA SER A 368 31.83 16.02 24.37
C SER A 368 30.59 15.76 23.50
N PHE A 369 30.03 14.56 23.52
CA PHE A 369 28.80 14.26 22.76
C PHE A 369 27.58 14.95 23.39
N PRO A 370 26.76 15.67 22.61
CA PRO A 370 26.76 15.73 21.12
C PRO A 370 27.48 16.95 20.55
N ASP A 371 28.07 17.83 21.36
CA ASP A 371 28.42 19.21 20.99
C ASP A 371 29.52 19.30 19.92
N ASP A 372 30.38 18.31 19.81
CA ASP A 372 31.47 18.27 18.84
C ASP A 372 31.19 17.45 17.57
N LEU A 373 29.98 16.89 17.45
CA LEU A 373 29.61 15.99 16.34
C LEU A 373 28.28 16.36 15.70
N ASP A 374 28.28 16.61 14.41
CA ASP A 374 27.05 16.66 13.62
C ASP A 374 26.67 15.24 13.18
N ILE A 375 25.36 14.95 13.17
CA ILE A 375 24.79 13.67 12.77
C ILE A 375 23.94 13.90 11.52
N HIS A 376 24.22 13.14 10.46
CA HIS A 376 23.40 13.16 9.26
C HIS A 376 22.71 11.83 9.07
N ILE A 377 21.38 11.84 9.09
CA ILE A 377 20.52 10.70 8.78
C ILE A 377 20.04 10.85 7.35
N HIS A 378 20.29 9.83 6.54
CA HIS A 378 19.82 9.77 5.16
C HIS A 378 18.98 8.53 4.93
N LEU A 379 17.79 8.71 4.34
CA LEU A 379 16.96 7.61 3.85
C LEU A 379 16.93 7.67 2.32
N PRO A 380 17.62 6.74 1.62
CA PRO A 380 17.67 6.69 0.16
C PRO A 380 16.29 6.67 -0.50
N GLU A 381 16.23 6.87 -1.83
CA GLU A 381 15.00 7.01 -2.62
C GLU A 381 14.18 8.28 -2.26
N GLY A 382 14.82 9.44 -2.28
CA GLY A 382 14.20 10.75 -1.97
C GLY A 382 13.05 11.16 -2.88
N ALA A 383 12.78 10.44 -3.98
CA ALA A 383 11.61 10.68 -4.82
C ALA A 383 10.28 10.18 -4.20
N ILE A 384 10.35 9.36 -3.15
CA ILE A 384 9.18 8.78 -2.48
C ILE A 384 9.07 9.39 -1.09
N PRO A 385 8.01 10.18 -0.80
CA PRO A 385 7.76 10.69 0.54
C PRO A 385 7.60 9.54 1.55
N LYS A 386 8.25 9.68 2.71
CA LYS A 386 8.23 8.68 3.78
C LYS A 386 7.77 9.35 5.06
N ASP A 387 6.77 8.77 5.72
CA ASP A 387 6.31 9.26 7.01
C ASP A 387 5.86 8.11 7.92
N GLY A 388 5.86 8.38 9.23
CA GLY A 388 5.41 7.44 10.24
C GLY A 388 6.45 7.13 11.32
N PRO A 389 6.01 6.72 12.52
CA PRO A 389 6.88 6.51 13.67
C PRO A 389 7.63 5.16 13.64
N SER A 390 7.25 4.23 12.78
CA SER A 390 7.70 2.82 12.81
C SER A 390 9.18 2.58 12.46
N ALA A 391 9.91 3.62 12.03
CA ALA A 391 11.34 3.59 11.77
C ALA A 391 12.19 4.03 12.98
N GLY A 392 11.56 4.35 14.11
CA GLY A 392 12.24 4.93 15.27
C GLY A 392 13.39 4.09 15.80
N ILE A 393 13.19 2.79 16.03
CA ILE A 393 14.27 1.89 16.49
C ILE A 393 15.36 1.74 15.43
N THR A 394 15.00 1.77 14.15
CA THR A 394 15.96 1.67 13.04
C THR A 394 16.89 2.86 12.99
N MET A 395 16.34 4.08 13.06
CA MET A 395 17.12 5.32 13.09
C MET A 395 17.98 5.41 14.34
N ALA A 396 17.42 5.10 15.51
CA ALA A 396 18.17 5.09 16.76
C ALA A 396 19.35 4.09 16.72
N LEU A 397 19.13 2.87 16.19
CA LEU A 397 20.21 1.89 16.06
C LEU A 397 21.29 2.36 15.07
N ALA A 398 20.90 2.97 13.96
CA ALA A 398 21.84 3.50 12.97
C ALA A 398 22.72 4.61 13.58
N ILE A 399 22.14 5.50 14.38
CA ILE A 399 22.88 6.52 15.12
C ILE A 399 23.84 5.88 16.13
N ILE A 400 23.37 4.92 16.94
CA ILE A 400 24.22 4.21 17.91
C ILE A 400 25.38 3.50 17.20
N SER A 401 25.10 2.81 16.11
CA SER A 401 26.12 2.15 15.30
C SER A 401 27.19 3.12 14.78
N ALA A 402 26.76 4.26 14.24
CA ALA A 402 27.67 5.29 13.74
C ALA A 402 28.55 5.88 14.86
N LEU A 403 27.96 6.19 16.02
CA LEU A 403 28.65 6.74 17.18
C LEU A 403 29.63 5.75 17.83
N THR A 404 29.21 4.50 17.98
CA THR A 404 30.03 3.44 18.60
C THR A 404 30.99 2.76 17.61
N ARG A 405 30.87 3.07 16.32
CA ARG A 405 31.59 2.42 15.21
C ARG A 405 31.45 0.90 15.19
N GLN A 406 30.32 0.39 15.66
CA GLN A 406 30.00 -1.01 15.64
C GLN A 406 29.09 -1.32 14.45
N PRO A 407 29.44 -2.29 13.59
CA PRO A 407 28.61 -2.62 12.45
C PRO A 407 27.32 -3.32 12.90
N VAL A 408 26.24 -3.09 12.14
CA VAL A 408 24.95 -3.75 12.35
C VAL A 408 24.89 -5.02 11.48
N ARG A 409 24.26 -6.06 11.97
CA ARG A 409 24.03 -7.29 11.22
C ARG A 409 23.19 -7.02 9.97
N SER A 410 23.62 -7.56 8.83
CA SER A 410 22.94 -7.43 7.54
C SER A 410 21.83 -8.46 7.29
N ASP A 411 21.82 -9.55 8.07
CA ASP A 411 20.86 -10.66 7.93
C ASP A 411 19.51 -10.41 8.63
N LEU A 412 19.33 -9.22 9.22
CA LEU A 412 18.12 -8.83 9.92
C LEU A 412 17.55 -7.50 9.42
N ALA A 413 16.24 -7.35 9.59
CA ALA A 413 15.55 -6.07 9.47
C ALA A 413 14.71 -5.81 10.72
N MET A 414 14.25 -4.58 10.90
CA MET A 414 13.52 -4.20 12.09
C MET A 414 12.42 -3.18 11.80
N THR A 415 11.47 -3.13 12.71
CA THR A 415 10.44 -2.09 12.76
C THR A 415 10.00 -1.88 14.19
N GLY A 416 9.72 -0.64 14.56
CA GLY A 416 9.24 -0.28 15.90
C GLY A 416 9.29 1.22 16.10
N GLU A 417 8.34 1.74 16.86
CA GLU A 417 8.35 3.11 17.34
C GLU A 417 9.18 3.19 18.62
N ILE A 418 9.92 4.27 18.81
CA ILE A 418 10.76 4.48 20.00
C ILE A 418 10.20 5.62 20.85
N THR A 419 10.19 5.44 22.16
CA THR A 419 9.91 6.50 23.12
C THR A 419 11.20 7.13 23.65
N LEU A 420 11.11 8.34 24.26
CA LEU A 420 12.24 9.02 24.90
C LEU A 420 12.94 8.18 26.00
N ARG A 421 12.27 7.15 26.52
CA ARG A 421 12.83 6.22 27.53
C ARG A 421 13.31 4.92 26.93
N GLY A 422 13.32 4.79 25.58
CA GLY A 422 13.78 3.59 24.88
C GLY A 422 12.79 2.43 24.87
N ARG A 423 11.53 2.63 25.24
CA ARG A 423 10.50 1.59 25.03
C ARG A 423 10.20 1.46 23.55
N VAL A 424 9.95 0.25 23.11
CA VAL A 424 9.54 -0.06 21.74
C VAL A 424 8.04 -0.26 21.73
N LEU A 425 7.34 0.54 20.91
CA LEU A 425 5.88 0.52 20.80
C LEU A 425 5.44 -0.20 19.53
N ALA A 426 4.17 -0.67 19.55
CA ALA A 426 3.54 -1.38 18.44
C ALA A 426 3.45 -0.54 17.17
N ILE A 427 3.47 -1.22 16.03
CA ILE A 427 3.38 -0.63 14.68
C ILE A 427 2.28 -1.30 13.86
N GLY A 428 1.85 -0.64 12.78
CA GLY A 428 0.94 -1.21 11.80
C GLY A 428 1.64 -1.91 10.63
N GLY A 429 0.91 -2.77 9.92
CA GLY A 429 1.35 -3.39 8.68
C GLY A 429 2.48 -4.43 8.86
N LEU A 430 2.48 -5.18 9.96
CA LEU A 430 3.52 -6.19 10.20
C LEU A 430 3.52 -7.27 9.12
N LYS A 431 2.36 -7.69 8.64
CA LYS A 431 2.23 -8.68 7.56
C LYS A 431 2.98 -8.22 6.30
N GLU A 432 2.67 -7.04 5.80
CA GLU A 432 3.26 -6.47 4.57
C GLU A 432 4.77 -6.24 4.73
N LYS A 433 5.20 -5.77 5.88
CA LYS A 433 6.61 -5.58 6.23
C LYS A 433 7.37 -6.91 6.22
N THR A 434 6.78 -7.95 6.79
CA THR A 434 7.35 -9.31 6.79
C THR A 434 7.48 -9.87 5.38
N LEU A 435 6.44 -9.70 4.55
CA LEU A 435 6.47 -10.15 3.16
C LEU A 435 7.56 -9.44 2.35
N ALA A 436 7.78 -8.14 2.60
CA ALA A 436 8.86 -7.40 1.95
C ALA A 436 10.24 -7.93 2.34
N ALA A 437 10.48 -8.18 3.62
CA ALA A 437 11.75 -8.75 4.10
C ALA A 437 11.98 -10.16 3.54
N HIS A 438 10.95 -11.00 3.56
CA HIS A 438 11.01 -12.36 3.02
C HIS A 438 11.38 -12.38 1.53
N ARG A 439 10.78 -11.50 0.72
CA ARG A 439 11.02 -11.37 -0.73
C ARG A 439 12.49 -11.11 -1.07
N VAL A 440 13.20 -10.33 -0.25
CA VAL A 440 14.62 -10.01 -0.46
C VAL A 440 15.58 -10.97 0.22
N GLY A 441 15.07 -12.04 0.84
CA GLY A 441 15.89 -13.06 1.49
C GLY A 441 16.24 -12.78 2.95
N ILE A 442 15.76 -11.69 3.56
CA ILE A 442 15.92 -11.45 5.00
C ILE A 442 14.98 -12.41 5.75
N ARG A 443 15.53 -13.17 6.67
CA ARG A 443 14.81 -14.21 7.43
C ARG A 443 14.70 -13.92 8.93
N HIS A 444 15.32 -12.84 9.41
CA HIS A 444 15.29 -12.44 10.80
C HIS A 444 14.70 -11.04 10.97
N LEU A 445 13.60 -10.93 11.71
CA LEU A 445 12.94 -9.66 12.02
C LEU A 445 12.93 -9.36 13.51
N ILE A 446 13.31 -8.13 13.86
CA ILE A 446 13.09 -7.56 15.18
C ILE A 446 11.78 -6.80 15.14
N ILE A 447 10.84 -7.17 16.02
CA ILE A 447 9.49 -6.61 16.07
C ILE A 447 9.13 -6.16 17.49
N PRO A 448 8.23 -5.21 17.68
CA PRO A 448 7.72 -4.89 19.01
C PRO A 448 7.02 -6.10 19.66
N GLU A 449 7.16 -6.24 20.98
CA GLU A 449 6.50 -7.32 21.75
C GLU A 449 4.98 -7.28 21.58
N ASP A 450 4.38 -6.10 21.57
CA ASP A 450 2.92 -5.91 21.40
C ASP A 450 2.41 -6.35 20.01
N ASN A 451 3.29 -6.54 19.01
CA ASN A 451 2.92 -7.05 17.69
C ASN A 451 3.04 -8.59 17.56
N VAL A 452 3.33 -9.32 18.62
CA VAL A 452 3.33 -10.80 18.59
C VAL A 452 1.98 -11.35 18.18
N LYS A 453 0.89 -10.71 18.59
CA LYS A 453 -0.48 -11.05 18.18
C LYS A 453 -0.71 -10.99 16.67
N ASP A 454 -0.03 -10.06 15.99
CA ASP A 454 -0.20 -9.84 14.54
C ASP A 454 0.53 -10.89 13.69
N LEU A 455 1.39 -11.73 14.32
CA LEU A 455 2.02 -12.87 13.65
C LEU A 455 0.99 -13.90 13.14
N ALA A 456 -0.21 -13.91 13.71
CA ALA A 456 -1.30 -14.76 13.25
C ALA A 456 -1.84 -14.38 11.86
N GLU A 457 -1.58 -13.15 11.39
CA GLU A 457 -1.98 -12.65 10.07
C GLU A 457 -1.00 -13.02 8.96
N ILE A 458 0.22 -13.44 9.34
CA ILE A 458 1.27 -13.83 8.39
C ILE A 458 0.98 -15.24 7.89
N PRO A 459 1.05 -15.50 6.56
CA PRO A 459 0.86 -16.83 6.01
C PRO A 459 1.72 -17.88 6.71
N PRO A 460 1.17 -19.05 7.06
CA PRO A 460 1.89 -20.07 7.84
C PRO A 460 3.22 -20.50 7.23
N THR A 461 3.30 -20.60 5.92
CA THR A 461 4.53 -20.95 5.18
C THR A 461 5.64 -19.93 5.44
N ILE A 462 5.34 -18.64 5.28
CA ILE A 462 6.30 -17.56 5.49
C ILE A 462 6.69 -17.46 6.98
N ARG A 463 5.70 -17.60 7.87
CA ARG A 463 5.94 -17.56 9.31
C ARG A 463 6.90 -18.66 9.78
N GLN A 464 6.87 -19.85 9.18
CA GLN A 464 7.80 -20.96 9.49
C GLN A 464 9.21 -20.69 8.98
N GLU A 465 9.37 -19.96 7.88
CA GLU A 465 10.67 -19.63 7.29
C GLU A 465 11.35 -18.43 7.96
N MET A 466 10.62 -17.66 8.76
CA MET A 466 11.07 -16.42 9.36
C MET A 466 11.35 -16.58 10.86
N LYS A 467 12.42 -15.95 11.33
CA LYS A 467 12.71 -15.79 12.75
C LYS A 467 12.23 -14.43 13.22
N PHE A 468 11.30 -14.40 14.16
CA PHE A 468 10.84 -13.18 14.81
C PHE A 468 11.47 -13.06 16.19
N THR A 469 11.99 -11.89 16.51
CA THR A 469 12.52 -11.58 17.84
C THR A 469 11.74 -10.40 18.41
N PRO A 470 10.78 -10.66 19.31
CA PRO A 470 10.05 -9.61 20.01
C PRO A 470 10.97 -8.83 20.95
N VAL A 471 10.79 -7.51 21.00
CA VAL A 471 11.56 -6.61 21.88
C VAL A 471 10.63 -5.58 22.52
N ALA A 472 10.90 -5.28 23.79
CA ALA A 472 10.20 -4.25 24.56
C ALA A 472 11.03 -2.98 24.73
N SER A 473 12.34 -3.05 24.51
CA SER A 473 13.26 -1.92 24.72
C SER A 473 14.36 -1.82 23.66
N MET A 474 14.86 -0.62 23.46
CA MET A 474 15.98 -0.34 22.57
C MET A 474 17.26 -1.06 22.99
N ASP A 475 17.46 -1.28 24.30
CA ASP A 475 18.61 -2.02 24.82
C ASP A 475 18.66 -3.48 24.33
N GLN A 476 17.48 -4.09 24.15
CA GLN A 476 17.37 -5.42 23.54
C GLN A 476 17.73 -5.38 22.05
N VAL A 477 17.26 -4.35 21.32
CA VAL A 477 17.57 -4.15 19.89
C VAL A 477 19.08 -4.02 19.70
N VAL A 478 19.75 -3.18 20.49
CA VAL A 478 21.21 -2.97 20.45
C VAL A 478 21.96 -4.27 20.63
N ARG A 479 21.60 -5.07 21.68
CA ARG A 479 22.27 -6.36 21.98
C ARG A 479 22.11 -7.40 20.87
N ILE A 480 20.97 -7.40 20.17
CA ILE A 480 20.68 -8.38 19.11
C ILE A 480 21.35 -7.99 17.80
N ALA A 481 21.35 -6.70 17.48
CA ALA A 481 21.66 -6.21 16.14
C ALA A 481 23.10 -5.73 15.97
N LEU A 482 23.75 -5.18 17.01
CA LEU A 482 25.13 -4.75 16.90
C LEU A 482 26.10 -5.94 16.97
N MET A 483 27.09 -5.92 16.11
CA MET A 483 28.17 -6.88 16.13
C MET A 483 29.31 -6.40 17.05
N PRO A 484 29.92 -7.30 17.86
CA PRO A 484 31.08 -6.93 18.67
C PRO A 484 32.23 -6.51 17.76
N THR A 485 32.83 -5.38 18.08
CA THR A 485 34.06 -4.94 17.39
C THR A 485 35.15 -5.95 17.70
N LYS A 486 35.78 -6.56 16.70
CA LYS A 486 37.01 -7.28 16.90
C LYS A 486 38.05 -6.25 17.38
N GLN A 487 38.25 -6.15 18.69
CA GLN A 487 39.40 -5.40 19.23
C GLN A 487 40.64 -6.03 18.60
N LYS A 488 41.30 -5.31 17.69
CA LYS A 488 42.71 -5.58 17.41
C LYS A 488 43.39 -5.43 18.76
N ARG A 489 43.84 -6.58 19.35
CA ARG A 489 44.81 -6.55 20.42
C ARG A 489 45.97 -5.73 19.89
N VAL A 490 46.08 -4.49 20.35
CA VAL A 490 47.30 -3.73 20.25
C VAL A 490 48.24 -4.51 21.15
N ALA A 491 49.13 -5.32 20.56
CA ALA A 491 50.24 -5.91 21.26
C ALA A 491 51.00 -4.75 21.89
N GLN A 492 51.08 -4.75 23.21
CA GLN A 492 52.02 -3.92 23.94
C GLN A 492 53.42 -4.35 23.49
N GLU A 493 53.96 -3.72 22.48
CA GLU A 493 55.39 -3.77 22.19
C GLU A 493 56.09 -2.91 23.25
N GLY A 494 56.88 -3.60 24.08
CA GLY A 494 57.78 -2.99 25.02
C GLY A 494 58.85 -2.12 24.31
N PRO A 495 59.58 -1.29 25.03
CA PRO A 495 60.48 -0.30 24.44
C PRO A 495 61.72 -0.92 23.82
N ALA A 496 61.80 -1.02 22.51
CA ALA A 496 63.02 -1.39 21.80
C ALA A 496 63.24 -0.49 20.57
N SER A 497 64.33 0.25 20.66
CA SER A 497 65.24 0.86 19.67
C SER A 497 64.62 1.65 18.50
N ARG A 498 64.88 2.97 18.55
CA ARG A 498 64.83 3.91 17.43
C ARG A 498 65.74 3.46 16.31
N VAL A 499 65.16 3.00 15.22
CA VAL A 499 65.80 3.01 13.89
C VAL A 499 64.89 3.89 12.99
N ALA A 500 65.43 4.97 12.50
CA ALA A 500 64.77 5.89 11.61
C ALA A 500 64.43 5.22 10.28
N ARG A 501 63.16 4.92 10.02
CA ARG A 501 62.66 4.56 8.70
C ARG A 501 62.10 5.77 8.02
N LYS A 502 62.66 6.12 6.86
CA LYS A 502 62.11 7.12 5.93
C LYS A 502 60.69 6.76 5.57
N THR A 503 59.76 7.62 5.85
CA THR A 503 58.36 7.52 5.41
C THR A 503 58.27 7.70 3.91
N PRO A 504 57.61 6.83 3.18
CA PRO A 504 57.23 7.12 1.79
C PRO A 504 56.11 8.18 1.77
N PRO A 505 56.04 9.01 0.70
CA PRO A 505 54.99 10.01 0.58
C PRO A 505 53.62 9.36 0.47
N PRO A 506 52.54 10.02 0.90
CA PRO A 506 51.17 9.50 0.80
C PRO A 506 50.79 9.36 -0.68
N PRO A 507 49.98 8.37 -1.05
CA PRO A 507 49.50 8.21 -2.42
C PRO A 507 48.62 9.41 -2.80
N ALA A 508 48.85 9.93 -4.01
CA ALA A 508 48.04 11.01 -4.59
C ALA A 508 46.59 10.58 -4.72
N LEU A 509 45.69 11.38 -4.22
CA LEU A 509 44.25 11.11 -4.18
C LEU A 509 43.53 11.24 -5.54
N PHE A 510 44.23 11.72 -6.58
CA PHE A 510 43.68 11.80 -7.95
C PHE A 510 44.80 11.57 -8.97
N PRO A 511 44.57 10.77 -10.03
CA PRO A 511 45.48 10.71 -11.15
C PRO A 511 45.37 12.00 -11.97
N THR A 512 46.47 12.75 -12.07
CA THR A 512 46.66 13.77 -13.10
C THR A 512 47.09 13.08 -14.38
N ASP A 513 46.16 12.69 -15.23
CA ASP A 513 46.45 12.35 -16.60
C ASP A 513 46.00 13.48 -17.53
N ALA A 514 46.93 13.82 -18.38
CA ALA A 514 46.91 14.93 -19.33
C ALA A 514 45.65 14.91 -20.22
N VAL A 515 44.95 16.03 -20.22
CA VAL A 515 43.98 16.35 -21.27
C VAL A 515 44.75 16.71 -22.50
N ALA A 516 44.73 15.82 -23.52
CA ALA A 516 45.05 16.18 -24.87
C ALA A 516 43.86 16.98 -25.45
N GLU A 517 44.15 18.22 -25.81
CA GLU A 517 43.23 19.10 -26.52
C GLU A 517 42.82 18.44 -27.85
N SER A 518 41.53 18.15 -28.00
CA SER A 518 40.88 18.03 -29.29
C SER A 518 39.67 18.95 -29.30
N GLU A 519 39.85 20.09 -29.94
CA GLU A 519 38.80 21.00 -30.34
C GLU A 519 37.79 20.28 -31.24
N HIS A 520 36.57 20.05 -30.74
CA HIS A 520 35.40 19.86 -31.57
C HIS A 520 34.29 20.75 -31.01
N GLU A 521 34.16 21.92 -31.65
CA GLU A 521 33.00 22.80 -31.48
C GLU A 521 31.71 22.06 -31.90
N LEU A 522 30.81 21.91 -30.98
CA LEU A 522 29.40 21.58 -31.25
C LEU A 522 28.64 22.91 -31.42
N PRO A 523 27.83 23.10 -32.45
CA PRO A 523 27.07 24.32 -32.66
C PRO A 523 25.92 24.42 -31.65
N LEU A 524 25.81 25.61 -31.04
CA LEU A 524 24.70 25.99 -30.16
C LEU A 524 23.39 26.07 -30.95
N PRO A 525 22.25 25.66 -30.39
CA PRO A 525 20.95 25.85 -31.03
C PRO A 525 20.57 27.32 -31.05
N THR A 526 20.26 27.82 -32.24
CA THR A 526 19.74 29.17 -32.48
C THR A 526 18.34 29.34 -31.86
N THR A 527 18.18 30.36 -31.07
CA THR A 527 16.88 30.84 -30.58
C THR A 527 16.04 31.38 -31.76
N PRO A 528 14.73 31.07 -31.84
CA PRO A 528 13.87 31.68 -32.85
C PRO A 528 13.55 33.14 -32.47
N GLU A 529 13.68 34.03 -33.47
CA GLU A 529 13.24 35.43 -33.43
C GLU A 529 11.72 35.57 -33.18
N PRO A 530 11.27 36.61 -32.49
CA PRO A 530 9.85 36.88 -32.32
C PRO A 530 9.20 37.38 -33.62
N ALA A 531 8.06 36.78 -33.92
CA ALA A 531 7.22 37.15 -35.06
C ALA A 531 6.76 38.63 -34.94
N ARG A 532 6.95 39.39 -36.03
CA ARG A 532 6.42 40.75 -36.20
C ARG A 532 4.92 40.70 -36.45
N ASP A 533 4.19 41.50 -35.70
CA ASP A 533 2.79 41.85 -35.92
C ASP A 533 2.57 42.38 -37.34
N THR A 534 1.58 41.84 -38.03
CA THR A 534 0.97 42.45 -39.22
C THR A 534 -0.48 42.82 -38.88
N PRO A 535 -0.95 44.06 -39.21
CA PRO A 535 -2.25 44.52 -38.81
C PRO A 535 -3.37 43.97 -39.70
N ALA A 536 -4.56 43.87 -39.09
CA ALA A 536 -5.79 43.43 -39.69
C ALA A 536 -6.26 44.33 -40.88
N MET A 537 -6.82 43.66 -41.87
CA MET A 537 -7.98 44.12 -42.66
C MET A 537 -9.07 43.07 -42.57
#